data_af619dd30177ccb5101d4fb689d18f81
#
_entry.id   af619dd30177ccb5101d4fb689d18f81
#
_cell.length_a   1.000
_cell.length_b   1.000
_cell.length_c   1.000
_cell.angle_alpha   90.00
_cell.angle_beta   90.00
_cell.angle_gamma   90.00
#
_symmetry.space_group_name_H-M   'P 1'
#
loop_
_entity.id
_entity.type
_entity.pdbx_description
1 polymer ?
#
loop_
_entity_poly.entity_id
_entity_poly.type
_entity_poly.pdbx_seq_one_letter_code
_entity_poly.pdbx_strand_id
1 'polypeptide(L)'
;DRFLNDAIECDVDCISDGKRVFIGGVMEHIEQAGVHSGDSACSLPPYSLSKETVDEMRRQTAAMAKGLNVIGLMNVQFAIQQVEGKDVVYVLEVNPRASRTVPYVSKATGLQLAKIAARCMAGQSLDEQGIGDEVIPPYYSVKEAVFPFNKFPGVDPILGPEMRSTGEVMGVGKTFGEALFKSQLAASTTLPKSGAVLLTVKDSDKPKAVEVAQMLNEMGYSIVATKGTAIAIEAAGVPVKRV
;
A
#
# COMPACT_ATOMS: atom_id res chain seq x y z
N ASP A 1 9.06 5.06 -23.10
CA ASP A 1 8.46 4.98 -21.75
C ASP A 1 7.76 6.29 -21.43
N ARG A 2 6.69 6.22 -20.68
CA ARG A 2 5.93 7.39 -20.23
C ARG A 2 5.96 7.43 -18.71
N PHE A 3 6.34 8.58 -18.15
CA PHE A 3 6.23 8.81 -16.71
C PHE A 3 4.76 9.06 -16.33
N LEU A 4 4.31 8.40 -15.28
CA LEU A 4 2.95 8.55 -14.73
C LEU A 4 3.02 9.42 -13.48
N ASN A 5 2.62 10.69 -13.59
CA ASN A 5 2.56 11.60 -12.45
C ASN A 5 1.40 11.24 -11.53
N ASP A 6 1.61 11.34 -10.23
CA ASP A 6 0.60 11.13 -9.18
C ASP A 6 -0.15 9.78 -9.30
N ALA A 7 0.55 8.73 -9.79
CA ALA A 7 -0.04 7.40 -9.91
C ALA A 7 0.04 6.64 -8.57
N ILE A 8 -1.03 5.89 -8.26
CA ILE A 8 -1.08 4.95 -7.14
C ILE A 8 -0.53 3.61 -7.64
N GLU A 9 0.42 3.02 -6.92
CA GLU A 9 0.93 1.70 -7.22
C GLU A 9 0.13 0.62 -6.49
N CYS A 10 -0.08 -0.52 -7.16
CA CYS A 10 -0.77 -1.66 -6.59
C CYS A 10 -0.07 -2.97 -6.96
N ASP A 11 -0.03 -3.89 -6.02
CA ASP A 11 0.39 -5.27 -6.23
C ASP A 11 -0.81 -6.22 -6.19
N VAL A 12 -0.85 -7.17 -7.11
CA VAL A 12 -1.82 -8.27 -7.06
C VAL A 12 -1.08 -9.59 -7.06
N ASP A 13 -1.23 -10.35 -5.98
CA ASP A 13 -0.72 -11.72 -5.90
C ASP A 13 -1.81 -12.71 -6.30
N CYS A 14 -1.49 -13.67 -7.16
CA CYS A 14 -2.39 -14.74 -7.53
C CYS A 14 -1.71 -16.11 -7.57
N ILE A 15 -2.53 -17.16 -7.57
CA ILE A 15 -2.12 -18.56 -7.78
C ILE A 15 -2.89 -19.10 -8.95
N SER A 16 -2.21 -19.79 -9.85
CA SER A 16 -2.83 -20.51 -10.97
C SER A 16 -2.47 -22.00 -10.92
N ASP A 17 -3.42 -22.86 -11.24
CA ASP A 17 -3.20 -24.29 -11.47
C ASP A 17 -3.17 -24.64 -12.96
N GLY A 18 -3.11 -23.63 -13.84
CA GLY A 18 -3.18 -23.76 -15.28
C GLY A 18 -4.60 -23.74 -15.86
N LYS A 19 -5.64 -23.87 -15.04
CA LYS A 19 -7.05 -23.81 -15.43
C LYS A 19 -7.78 -22.69 -14.73
N ARG A 20 -7.68 -22.65 -13.42
CA ARG A 20 -8.29 -21.65 -12.54
C ARG A 20 -7.22 -20.72 -11.99
N VAL A 21 -7.59 -19.46 -11.81
CA VAL A 21 -6.76 -18.43 -11.16
C VAL A 21 -7.46 -17.98 -9.88
N PHE A 22 -6.74 -18.06 -8.77
CA PHE A 22 -7.16 -17.58 -7.46
C PHE A 22 -6.42 -16.29 -7.15
N ILE A 23 -7.15 -15.22 -6.88
CA ILE A 23 -6.55 -13.95 -6.41
C ILE A 23 -6.26 -14.09 -4.92
N GLY A 24 -4.99 -14.00 -4.56
CA GLY A 24 -4.54 -14.08 -3.17
C GLY A 24 -4.79 -12.79 -2.41
N GLY A 25 -4.65 -11.65 -3.08
CA GLY A 25 -4.94 -10.32 -2.54
C GLY A 25 -4.54 -9.20 -3.47
N VAL A 26 -5.26 -8.09 -3.35
CA VAL A 26 -4.97 -6.82 -4.01
C VAL A 26 -4.48 -5.84 -2.96
N MET A 27 -3.30 -5.29 -3.15
CA MET A 27 -2.62 -4.40 -2.20
C MET A 27 -2.43 -3.02 -2.82
N GLU A 28 -2.84 -2.00 -2.11
CA GLU A 28 -2.62 -0.60 -2.49
C GLU A 28 -1.42 -0.04 -1.73
N HIS A 29 -0.45 0.52 -2.45
CA HIS A 29 0.72 1.16 -1.86
C HIS A 29 0.38 2.53 -1.28
N ILE A 30 1.07 2.91 -0.22
CA ILE A 30 0.89 4.20 0.45
C ILE A 30 1.83 5.24 -0.15
N GLU A 31 3.06 4.85 -0.48
CA GLU A 31 4.03 5.69 -1.16
C GLU A 31 3.68 5.86 -2.64
N GLN A 32 4.18 6.93 -3.22
CA GLN A 32 4.02 7.19 -4.66
C GLN A 32 4.66 6.09 -5.51
N ALA A 33 4.10 5.89 -6.70
CA ALA A 33 4.69 4.98 -7.69
C ALA A 33 6.16 5.35 -8.00
N GLY A 34 7.01 4.32 -8.08
CA GLY A 34 8.45 4.46 -8.28
C GLY A 34 9.30 4.19 -7.05
N VAL A 35 8.70 4.01 -5.87
CA VAL A 35 9.38 3.43 -4.71
C VAL A 35 9.34 1.91 -4.84
N HIS A 36 10.46 1.25 -4.54
CA HIS A 36 10.53 -0.21 -4.62
C HIS A 36 9.45 -0.88 -3.75
N SER A 37 8.72 -1.86 -4.27
CA SER A 37 7.58 -2.51 -3.59
C SER A 37 7.93 -3.13 -2.24
N GLY A 38 9.20 -3.53 -2.03
CA GLY A 38 9.70 -4.00 -0.74
C GLY A 38 9.80 -2.89 0.31
N ASP A 39 9.97 -1.65 -0.12
CA ASP A 39 10.14 -0.47 0.74
C ASP A 39 8.84 0.28 0.97
N SER A 40 7.84 0.08 0.09
CA SER A 40 6.53 0.70 0.24
C SER A 40 5.71 0.02 1.33
N ALA A 41 5.03 0.84 2.13
CA ALA A 41 3.92 0.36 2.94
C ALA A 41 2.73 0.04 2.02
N CYS A 42 1.96 -1.00 2.34
CA CYS A 42 0.79 -1.33 1.55
C CYS A 42 -0.37 -1.85 2.40
N SER A 43 -1.57 -1.55 1.95
CA SER A 43 -2.82 -1.94 2.62
C SER A 43 -3.52 -3.07 1.87
N LEU A 44 -4.01 -4.04 2.62
CA LEU A 44 -4.93 -5.09 2.16
C LEU A 44 -6.14 -5.10 3.11
N PRO A 45 -7.37 -4.93 2.61
CA PRO A 45 -7.71 -4.55 1.23
C PRO A 45 -7.26 -3.12 0.87
N PRO A 46 -7.37 -2.72 -0.42
CA PRO A 46 -7.20 -1.33 -0.85
C PRO A 46 -8.06 -0.36 -0.05
N TYR A 47 -7.55 0.83 0.24
CA TYR A 47 -8.22 1.79 1.13
C TYR A 47 -8.79 3.01 0.40
N SER A 48 -8.31 3.34 -0.80
CA SER A 48 -8.73 4.53 -1.55
C SER A 48 -9.33 4.22 -2.93
N LEU A 49 -9.06 3.04 -3.49
CA LEU A 49 -9.47 2.66 -4.84
C LEU A 49 -10.93 2.24 -4.91
N SER A 50 -11.57 2.54 -6.05
CA SER A 50 -12.94 2.10 -6.32
C SER A 50 -13.01 0.57 -6.51
N LYS A 51 -14.19 0.01 -6.25
CA LYS A 51 -14.43 -1.42 -6.49
C LYS A 51 -14.19 -1.78 -7.97
N GLU A 52 -14.60 -0.92 -8.88
CA GLU A 52 -14.48 -1.09 -10.33
C GLU A 52 -13.01 -1.20 -10.73
N THR A 53 -12.14 -0.33 -10.19
CA THR A 53 -10.69 -0.34 -10.43
C THR A 53 -10.05 -1.62 -9.90
N VAL A 54 -10.44 -2.03 -8.71
CA VAL A 54 -9.94 -3.27 -8.08
C VAL A 54 -10.39 -4.50 -8.87
N ASP A 55 -11.64 -4.55 -9.32
CA ASP A 55 -12.17 -5.66 -10.15
C ASP A 55 -11.49 -5.72 -11.52
N GLU A 56 -11.14 -4.58 -12.11
CA GLU A 56 -10.38 -4.53 -13.36
C GLU A 56 -8.96 -5.09 -13.19
N MET A 57 -8.26 -4.78 -12.11
CA MET A 57 -6.95 -5.37 -11.80
C MET A 57 -7.04 -6.89 -11.62
N ARG A 58 -8.06 -7.39 -10.92
CA ARG A 58 -8.32 -8.83 -10.79
C ARG A 58 -8.52 -9.51 -12.14
N ARG A 59 -9.34 -8.90 -12.99
CA ARG A 59 -9.63 -9.41 -14.33
C ARG A 59 -8.37 -9.47 -15.18
N GLN A 60 -7.57 -8.41 -15.19
CA GLN A 60 -6.31 -8.35 -15.95
C GLN A 60 -5.30 -9.37 -15.44
N THR A 61 -5.13 -9.49 -14.12
CA THR A 61 -4.25 -10.48 -13.48
C THR A 61 -4.62 -11.90 -13.88
N ALA A 62 -5.91 -12.24 -13.83
CA ALA A 62 -6.38 -13.56 -14.23
C ALA A 62 -6.16 -13.84 -15.73
N ALA A 63 -6.35 -12.83 -16.59
CA ALA A 63 -6.09 -12.95 -18.03
C ALA A 63 -4.59 -13.17 -18.31
N MET A 64 -3.70 -12.43 -17.65
CA MET A 64 -2.25 -12.58 -17.79
C MET A 64 -1.75 -13.93 -17.29
N ALA A 65 -2.25 -14.41 -16.13
CA ALA A 65 -1.89 -15.73 -15.61
C ALA A 65 -2.24 -16.85 -16.60
N LYS A 66 -3.41 -16.77 -17.24
CA LYS A 66 -3.84 -17.72 -18.29
C LYS A 66 -3.00 -17.58 -19.56
N GLY A 67 -2.80 -16.35 -20.04
CA GLY A 67 -2.03 -16.08 -21.26
C GLY A 67 -0.56 -16.51 -21.19
N LEU A 68 0.02 -16.45 -19.99
CA LEU A 68 1.39 -16.88 -19.71
C LEU A 68 1.50 -18.36 -19.30
N ASN A 69 0.38 -19.09 -19.24
CA ASN A 69 0.32 -20.49 -18.78
C ASN A 69 0.97 -20.70 -17.40
N VAL A 70 0.71 -19.79 -16.48
CA VAL A 70 1.31 -19.83 -15.14
C VAL A 70 0.75 -21.02 -14.36
N ILE A 71 1.65 -21.77 -13.71
CA ILE A 71 1.34 -22.75 -12.67
C ILE A 71 2.12 -22.37 -11.42
N GLY A 72 1.42 -22.07 -10.34
CA GLY A 72 1.98 -21.56 -9.10
C GLY A 72 1.68 -20.08 -8.89
N LEU A 73 2.56 -19.37 -8.21
CA LEU A 73 2.42 -17.94 -7.87
C LEU A 73 2.78 -17.02 -9.03
N MET A 74 2.04 -15.95 -9.14
CA MET A 74 2.37 -14.80 -9.99
C MET A 74 1.99 -13.52 -9.26
N ASN A 75 2.84 -12.50 -9.41
CA ASN A 75 2.59 -11.13 -8.97
C ASN A 75 2.46 -10.22 -10.19
N VAL A 76 1.55 -9.28 -10.13
CA VAL A 76 1.40 -8.22 -11.12
C VAL A 76 1.47 -6.88 -10.42
N GLN A 77 2.32 -5.98 -10.91
CA GLN A 77 2.39 -4.60 -10.46
C GLN A 77 1.63 -3.70 -11.42
N PHE A 78 0.76 -2.89 -10.85
CA PHE A 78 -0.06 -1.92 -11.56
C PHE A 78 0.26 -0.50 -11.10
N ALA A 79 0.03 0.47 -11.98
CA ALA A 79 -0.10 1.87 -11.62
C ALA A 79 -1.48 2.37 -12.03
N ILE A 80 -2.15 3.06 -11.13
CA ILE A 80 -3.46 3.65 -11.37
C ILE A 80 -3.29 5.17 -11.43
N GLN A 81 -3.65 5.76 -12.56
CA GLN A 81 -3.61 7.21 -12.76
C GLN A 81 -5.01 7.73 -13.02
N GLN A 82 -5.36 8.83 -12.35
CA GLN A 82 -6.59 9.54 -12.66
C GLN A 82 -6.41 10.40 -13.91
N VAL A 83 -7.20 10.08 -14.95
CA VAL A 83 -7.23 10.82 -16.21
C VAL A 83 -8.67 11.29 -16.43
N GLU A 84 -8.88 12.60 -16.48
CA GLU A 84 -10.23 13.20 -16.65
C GLU A 84 -11.28 12.66 -15.65
N GLY A 85 -10.86 12.44 -14.41
CA GLY A 85 -11.74 11.94 -13.33
C GLY A 85 -12.06 10.45 -13.39
N LYS A 86 -11.34 9.68 -14.22
CA LYS A 86 -11.47 8.21 -14.31
C LYS A 86 -10.15 7.55 -13.99
N ASP A 87 -10.21 6.42 -13.31
CA ASP A 87 -9.06 5.59 -13.06
C ASP A 87 -8.65 4.85 -14.34
N VAL A 88 -7.40 5.00 -14.73
CA VAL A 88 -6.78 4.24 -15.82
C VAL A 88 -5.74 3.31 -15.22
N VAL A 89 -5.91 2.02 -15.47
CA VAL A 89 -5.05 0.96 -14.96
C VAL A 89 -3.94 0.66 -15.96
N TYR A 90 -2.68 0.81 -15.53
CA TYR A 90 -1.49 0.48 -16.30
C TYR A 90 -0.79 -0.73 -15.68
N VAL A 91 -0.37 -1.68 -16.51
CA VAL A 91 0.50 -2.78 -16.07
C VAL A 91 1.94 -2.29 -16.09
N LEU A 92 2.64 -2.37 -14.96
CA LEU A 92 4.06 -2.04 -14.87
C LEU A 92 4.92 -3.27 -15.18
N GLU A 93 4.69 -4.37 -14.44
CA GLU A 93 5.38 -5.63 -14.69
C GLU A 93 4.58 -6.84 -14.24
N VAL A 94 4.92 -8.00 -14.81
CA VAL A 94 4.34 -9.29 -14.45
C VAL A 94 5.46 -10.23 -14.03
N ASN A 95 5.35 -10.78 -12.83
CA ASN A 95 6.35 -11.62 -12.20
C ASN A 95 5.77 -13.04 -11.95
N PRO A 96 5.95 -14.02 -12.85
CA PRO A 96 5.46 -15.39 -12.63
C PRO A 96 6.36 -16.16 -11.64
N ARG A 97 6.38 -15.68 -10.42
CA ARG A 97 7.14 -16.18 -9.27
C ARG A 97 6.50 -15.73 -7.97
N ALA A 98 6.92 -16.28 -6.84
CA ALA A 98 6.57 -15.75 -5.52
C ALA A 98 7.06 -14.30 -5.37
N SER A 99 6.19 -13.43 -4.90
CA SER A 99 6.52 -12.05 -4.53
C SER A 99 6.97 -11.96 -3.06
N ARG A 100 7.53 -10.82 -2.68
CA ARG A 100 7.84 -10.53 -1.27
C ARG A 100 6.61 -10.28 -0.43
N THR A 101 5.48 -9.94 -1.06
CA THR A 101 4.20 -9.69 -0.40
C THR A 101 3.45 -10.97 -0.02
N VAL A 102 3.81 -12.15 -0.59
CA VAL A 102 3.16 -13.43 -0.29
C VAL A 102 3.09 -13.78 1.21
N PRO A 103 4.14 -13.60 2.01
CA PRO A 103 4.06 -13.84 3.46
C PRO A 103 3.09 -12.90 4.17
N TYR A 104 3.06 -11.64 3.77
CA TYR A 104 2.14 -10.63 4.29
C TYR A 104 0.69 -10.96 3.92
N VAL A 105 0.39 -11.22 2.64
CA VAL A 105 -0.95 -11.61 2.18
C VAL A 105 -1.42 -12.89 2.87
N SER A 106 -0.52 -13.88 3.03
CA SER A 106 -0.83 -15.12 3.74
C SER A 106 -1.24 -14.89 5.18
N LYS A 107 -0.56 -13.99 5.89
CA LYS A 107 -0.91 -13.62 7.28
C LYS A 107 -2.24 -12.85 7.34
N ALA A 108 -2.43 -11.91 6.42
CA ALA A 108 -3.62 -11.07 6.38
C ALA A 108 -4.90 -11.87 6.06
N THR A 109 -4.82 -12.86 5.17
CA THR A 109 -5.96 -13.67 4.73
C THR A 109 -6.13 -14.98 5.51
N GLY A 110 -5.09 -15.41 6.23
CA GLY A 110 -5.07 -16.73 6.91
C GLY A 110 -4.78 -17.90 5.96
N LEU A 111 -4.48 -17.65 4.68
CA LEU A 111 -4.20 -18.69 3.68
C LEU A 111 -2.70 -18.91 3.51
N GLN A 112 -2.28 -20.15 3.39
CA GLN A 112 -0.87 -20.50 3.16
C GLN A 112 -0.55 -20.47 1.65
N LEU A 113 -0.49 -19.29 1.04
CA LEU A 113 -0.39 -19.12 -0.41
C LEU A 113 0.77 -19.88 -1.04
N ALA A 114 1.96 -19.81 -0.44
CA ALA A 114 3.13 -20.54 -0.94
C ALA A 114 2.93 -22.06 -0.95
N LYS A 115 2.27 -22.61 0.07
CA LYS A 115 1.96 -24.05 0.16
C LYS A 115 0.91 -24.45 -0.88
N ILE A 116 -0.12 -23.64 -1.08
CA ILE A 116 -1.15 -23.87 -2.11
C ILE A 116 -0.50 -23.88 -3.49
N ALA A 117 0.34 -22.89 -3.79
CA ALA A 117 1.04 -22.79 -5.06
C ALA A 117 1.99 -23.97 -5.31
N ALA A 118 2.76 -24.39 -4.28
CA ALA A 118 3.65 -25.56 -4.39
C ALA A 118 2.88 -26.83 -4.74
N ARG A 119 1.68 -27.01 -4.19
CA ARG A 119 0.80 -28.14 -4.54
C ARG A 119 0.27 -28.04 -5.97
N CYS A 120 -0.08 -26.83 -6.44
CA CYS A 120 -0.43 -26.63 -7.85
C CYS A 120 0.72 -27.01 -8.78
N MET A 121 1.96 -26.62 -8.46
CA MET A 121 3.15 -27.00 -9.21
C MET A 121 3.42 -28.51 -9.17
N ALA A 122 3.01 -29.19 -8.10
CA ALA A 122 3.05 -30.66 -7.99
C ALA A 122 1.87 -31.38 -8.67
N GLY A 123 1.00 -30.64 -9.36
CA GLY A 123 -0.12 -31.21 -10.14
C GLY A 123 -1.46 -31.28 -9.42
N GLN A 124 -1.58 -30.81 -8.17
CA GLN A 124 -2.85 -30.75 -7.44
C GLN A 124 -3.57 -29.44 -7.77
N SER A 125 -4.78 -29.53 -8.32
CA SER A 125 -5.59 -28.36 -8.67
C SER A 125 -6.04 -27.55 -7.44
N LEU A 126 -6.44 -26.29 -7.65
CA LEU A 126 -7.04 -25.45 -6.60
C LEU A 126 -8.33 -26.06 -6.04
N ASP A 127 -9.12 -26.70 -6.91
CA ASP A 127 -10.38 -27.34 -6.50
C ASP A 127 -10.12 -28.57 -5.63
N GLU A 128 -9.15 -29.43 -5.97
CA GLU A 128 -8.73 -30.58 -5.14
C GLU A 128 -8.16 -30.15 -3.79
N GLN A 129 -7.62 -28.94 -3.69
CA GLN A 129 -7.15 -28.35 -2.44
C GLN A 129 -8.28 -27.68 -1.63
N GLY A 130 -9.51 -27.63 -2.15
CA GLY A 130 -10.64 -26.99 -1.50
C GLY A 130 -10.53 -25.45 -1.45
N ILE A 131 -9.78 -24.85 -2.38
CA ILE A 131 -9.62 -23.40 -2.43
C ILE A 131 -10.88 -22.78 -3.04
N GLY A 132 -11.60 -21.99 -2.24
CA GLY A 132 -12.81 -21.28 -2.64
C GLY A 132 -12.52 -19.97 -3.41
N ASP A 133 -13.33 -18.96 -3.14
CA ASP A 133 -13.18 -17.62 -3.68
C ASP A 133 -12.10 -16.80 -2.93
N GLU A 134 -11.74 -15.65 -3.47
CA GLU A 134 -10.83 -14.71 -2.82
C GLU A 134 -11.29 -14.35 -1.41
N VAL A 135 -10.37 -14.36 -0.46
CA VAL A 135 -10.65 -13.95 0.92
C VAL A 135 -10.36 -12.46 1.06
N ILE A 136 -11.42 -11.67 1.23
CA ILE A 136 -11.31 -10.25 1.57
C ILE A 136 -11.53 -10.11 3.08
N PRO A 137 -10.49 -9.79 3.87
CA PRO A 137 -10.64 -9.66 5.32
C PRO A 137 -11.60 -8.52 5.68
N PRO A 138 -12.43 -8.66 6.75
CA PRO A 138 -13.31 -7.60 7.24
C PRO A 138 -12.56 -6.55 8.08
N TYR A 139 -11.26 -6.49 7.94
CA TYR A 139 -10.34 -5.58 8.60
C TYR A 139 -9.22 -5.19 7.64
N TYR A 140 -8.54 -4.09 7.97
CA TYR A 140 -7.35 -3.67 7.24
C TYR A 140 -6.11 -4.30 7.84
N SER A 141 -5.22 -4.74 6.97
CA SER A 141 -3.84 -5.10 7.30
C SER A 141 -2.92 -4.15 6.57
N VAL A 142 -1.98 -3.52 7.27
CA VAL A 142 -0.96 -2.66 6.65
C VAL A 142 0.40 -3.28 6.87
N LYS A 143 1.11 -3.55 5.77
CA LYS A 143 2.54 -3.89 5.79
C LYS A 143 3.33 -2.59 5.89
N GLU A 144 4.33 -2.55 6.73
CA GLU A 144 5.29 -1.46 6.86
C GLU A 144 6.72 -2.00 6.72
N ALA A 145 7.57 -1.31 5.98
CA ALA A 145 8.96 -1.67 5.83
C ALA A 145 9.78 -1.27 7.06
N VAL A 146 10.78 -2.08 7.38
CA VAL A 146 11.74 -1.76 8.45
C VAL A 146 13.07 -1.36 7.82
N PHE A 147 13.53 -0.14 8.11
CA PHE A 147 14.75 0.41 7.56
C PHE A 147 15.90 0.44 8.58
N PRO A 148 17.14 0.16 8.15
CA PRO A 148 18.30 0.19 9.04
C PRO A 148 18.96 1.57 9.14
N PHE A 149 18.28 2.67 8.76
CA PHE A 149 18.88 4.01 8.69
C PHE A 149 19.49 4.48 10.00
N ASN A 150 18.91 4.11 11.13
CA ASN A 150 19.44 4.41 12.45
C ASN A 150 20.78 3.77 12.76
N LYS A 151 21.15 2.70 12.02
CA LYS A 151 22.42 1.99 12.16
C LYS A 151 23.50 2.52 11.23
N PHE A 152 23.13 3.33 10.23
CA PHE A 152 24.03 3.87 9.21
C PHE A 152 23.90 5.39 9.13
N PRO A 153 24.50 6.14 10.08
CA PRO A 153 24.46 7.60 10.07
C PRO A 153 25.01 8.17 8.77
N GLY A 154 24.32 9.16 8.21
CA GLY A 154 24.73 9.84 6.98
C GLY A 154 24.25 9.19 5.68
N VAL A 155 23.55 8.07 5.73
CA VAL A 155 22.87 7.50 4.56
C VAL A 155 21.59 8.32 4.29
N ASP A 156 21.39 8.65 3.01
CA ASP A 156 20.17 9.32 2.56
C ASP A 156 18.95 8.41 2.76
N PRO A 157 17.92 8.83 3.54
CA PRO A 157 16.72 8.04 3.76
C PRO A 157 15.69 8.14 2.63
N ILE A 158 15.93 8.94 1.59
CA ILE A 158 15.00 9.08 0.46
C ILE A 158 14.84 7.74 -0.24
N LEU A 159 13.58 7.28 -0.34
CA LEU A 159 13.24 6.04 -1.01
C LEU A 159 13.21 6.22 -2.53
N GLY A 160 13.46 5.14 -3.25
CA GLY A 160 13.54 5.12 -4.70
C GLY A 160 13.37 3.69 -5.25
N PRO A 161 13.80 3.44 -6.49
CA PRO A 161 13.59 2.15 -7.15
C PRO A 161 14.46 1.02 -6.58
N GLU A 162 15.46 1.35 -5.75
CA GLU A 162 16.34 0.36 -5.11
C GLU A 162 15.85 0.03 -3.70
N MET A 163 15.74 -1.26 -3.38
CA MET A 163 15.32 -1.71 -2.06
C MET A 163 16.34 -1.41 -0.98
N ARG A 164 15.90 -0.77 0.11
CA ARG A 164 16.71 -0.40 1.28
C ARG A 164 16.24 -1.05 2.58
N SER A 165 15.02 -1.58 2.61
CA SER A 165 14.46 -2.25 3.79
C SER A 165 15.18 -3.56 4.09
N THR A 166 15.19 -3.93 5.38
CA THR A 166 15.79 -5.17 5.89
C THR A 166 14.77 -6.14 6.47
N GLY A 167 13.52 -5.73 6.53
CA GLY A 167 12.42 -6.52 7.05
C GLY A 167 11.09 -5.80 6.88
N GLU A 168 10.04 -6.43 7.36
CA GLU A 168 8.69 -5.89 7.33
C GLU A 168 7.93 -6.25 8.62
N VAL A 169 6.96 -5.43 8.95
CA VAL A 169 6.01 -5.63 10.05
C VAL A 169 4.59 -5.46 9.52
N MET A 170 3.60 -5.86 10.31
CA MET A 170 2.18 -5.75 9.94
C MET A 170 1.37 -5.18 11.09
N GLY A 171 0.56 -4.17 10.80
CA GLY A 171 -0.48 -3.66 11.67
C GLY A 171 -1.86 -4.14 11.19
N VAL A 172 -2.76 -4.45 12.11
CA VAL A 172 -4.14 -4.87 11.82
C VAL A 172 -5.11 -3.98 12.59
N GLY A 173 -6.14 -3.47 11.91
CA GLY A 173 -7.13 -2.59 12.50
C GLY A 173 -8.49 -2.68 11.83
N LYS A 174 -9.53 -2.20 12.51
CA LYS A 174 -10.89 -2.10 11.94
C LYS A 174 -10.98 -1.00 10.88
N THR A 175 -10.11 -0.01 10.95
CA THR A 175 -9.96 1.06 9.98
C THR A 175 -8.54 1.06 9.42
N PHE A 176 -8.37 1.62 8.21
CA PHE A 176 -7.06 1.81 7.61
C PHE A 176 -6.10 2.59 8.53
N GLY A 177 -6.57 3.72 9.11
CA GLY A 177 -5.75 4.54 10.00
C GLY A 177 -5.28 3.81 11.26
N GLU A 178 -6.12 2.95 11.85
CA GLU A 178 -5.73 2.10 12.99
C GLU A 178 -4.65 1.08 12.58
N ALA A 179 -4.82 0.42 11.44
CA ALA A 179 -3.86 -0.55 10.92
C ALA A 179 -2.52 0.10 10.60
N LEU A 180 -2.54 1.26 9.92
CA LEU A 180 -1.36 2.06 9.60
C LEU A 180 -0.63 2.49 10.87
N PHE A 181 -1.33 3.06 11.86
CA PHE A 181 -0.70 3.46 13.11
C PHE A 181 -0.02 2.29 13.84
N LYS A 182 -0.66 1.13 13.88
CA LYS A 182 -0.08 -0.07 14.48
C LYS A 182 1.15 -0.57 13.71
N SER A 183 1.15 -0.50 12.38
CA SER A 183 2.31 -0.87 11.58
C SER A 183 3.49 0.07 11.80
N GLN A 184 3.24 1.38 11.89
CA GLN A 184 4.26 2.38 12.23
C GLN A 184 4.88 2.13 13.62
N LEU A 185 4.05 1.84 14.63
CA LEU A 185 4.55 1.47 15.96
C LEU A 185 5.41 0.21 15.92
N ALA A 186 4.99 -0.81 15.15
CA ALA A 186 5.75 -2.05 15.00
C ALA A 186 7.08 -1.84 14.26
N ALA A 187 7.15 -0.86 13.35
CA ALA A 187 8.38 -0.40 12.69
C ALA A 187 9.24 0.51 13.58
N SER A 188 8.88 0.67 14.86
CA SER A 188 9.57 1.53 15.83
C SER A 188 9.43 3.03 15.58
N THR A 189 8.45 3.44 14.79
CA THR A 189 8.07 4.85 14.61
C THR A 189 7.11 5.25 15.71
N THR A 190 7.53 6.14 16.60
CA THR A 190 6.69 6.65 17.70
C THR A 190 6.32 8.10 17.42
N LEU A 191 5.03 8.42 17.59
CA LEU A 191 4.57 9.80 17.52
C LEU A 191 4.76 10.48 18.88
N PRO A 192 5.37 11.67 18.93
CA PRO A 192 5.42 12.48 20.14
C PRO A 192 4.00 12.74 20.66
N LYS A 193 3.80 12.71 21.97
CA LYS A 193 2.49 12.98 22.59
C LYS A 193 2.18 14.46 22.78
N SER A 194 3.14 15.34 22.52
CA SER A 194 3.03 16.79 22.61
C SER A 194 4.14 17.45 21.80
N GLY A 195 4.04 18.73 21.56
CA GLY A 195 5.06 19.50 20.85
C GLY A 195 4.50 20.31 19.68
N ALA A 196 5.33 20.56 18.69
CA ALA A 196 4.95 21.31 17.49
C ALA A 196 4.92 20.39 16.27
N VAL A 197 3.90 20.58 15.41
CA VAL A 197 3.75 19.86 14.14
C VAL A 197 3.95 20.85 12.99
N LEU A 198 4.88 20.53 12.09
CA LEU A 198 5.07 21.29 10.85
C LEU A 198 4.12 20.76 9.77
N LEU A 199 3.23 21.61 9.28
CA LEU A 199 2.35 21.35 8.15
C LEU A 199 2.80 22.16 6.92
N THR A 200 3.10 21.44 5.85
CA THR A 200 3.41 22.03 4.54
C THR A 200 2.86 21.14 3.45
N VAL A 201 1.95 21.66 2.65
CA VAL A 201 1.22 20.90 1.64
C VAL A 201 1.04 21.71 0.35
N LYS A 202 0.81 21.02 -0.77
CA LYS A 202 0.44 21.65 -2.04
C LYS A 202 -0.99 22.23 -1.95
N ASP A 203 -1.34 23.09 -2.92
CA ASP A 203 -2.60 23.86 -2.87
C ASP A 203 -3.84 22.98 -2.86
N SER A 204 -3.84 21.86 -3.59
CA SER A 204 -4.96 20.91 -3.63
C SER A 204 -5.25 20.26 -2.27
N ASP A 205 -4.23 20.14 -1.41
CA ASP A 205 -4.35 19.41 -0.13
C ASP A 205 -4.63 20.33 1.06
N LYS A 206 -4.66 21.66 0.84
CA LYS A 206 -4.91 22.65 1.91
C LYS A 206 -6.24 22.43 2.64
N PRO A 207 -7.36 22.13 1.98
CA PRO A 207 -8.61 21.85 2.70
C PRO A 207 -8.47 20.73 3.71
N LYS A 208 -7.79 19.63 3.33
CA LYS A 208 -7.53 18.50 4.22
C LYS A 208 -6.54 18.83 5.34
N ALA A 209 -5.50 19.63 5.02
CA ALA A 209 -4.54 20.09 6.02
C ALA A 209 -5.17 20.97 7.09
N VAL A 210 -6.22 21.74 6.77
CA VAL A 210 -7.00 22.50 7.75
C VAL A 210 -7.72 21.59 8.73
N GLU A 211 -8.39 20.53 8.26
CA GLU A 211 -9.03 19.53 9.12
C GLU A 211 -8.01 18.89 10.07
N VAL A 212 -6.87 18.48 9.54
CA VAL A 212 -5.78 17.89 10.32
C VAL A 212 -5.24 18.88 11.36
N ALA A 213 -5.05 20.16 10.98
CA ALA A 213 -4.61 21.20 11.90
C ALA A 213 -5.59 21.44 13.07
N GLN A 214 -6.89 21.41 12.79
CA GLN A 214 -7.94 21.51 13.82
C GLN A 214 -7.83 20.36 14.82
N MET A 215 -7.77 19.12 14.32
CA MET A 215 -7.65 17.91 15.16
C MET A 215 -6.37 17.96 16.02
N LEU A 216 -5.23 18.33 15.44
CA LEU A 216 -3.96 18.44 16.18
C LEU A 216 -4.00 19.55 17.23
N ASN A 217 -4.62 20.69 16.94
CA ASN A 217 -4.80 21.77 17.89
C ASN A 217 -5.70 21.36 19.06
N GLU A 218 -6.80 20.64 18.80
CA GLU A 218 -7.66 20.06 19.84
C GLU A 218 -6.93 19.05 20.73
N MET A 219 -5.97 18.32 20.15
CA MET A 219 -5.10 17.40 20.88
C MET A 219 -3.97 18.10 21.67
N GLY A 220 -3.86 19.44 21.55
CA GLY A 220 -2.87 20.26 22.30
C GLY A 220 -1.52 20.43 21.61
N TYR A 221 -1.40 20.09 20.31
CA TYR A 221 -0.18 20.38 19.55
C TYR A 221 -0.13 21.84 19.08
N SER A 222 1.06 22.41 19.04
CA SER A 222 1.32 23.69 18.39
C SER A 222 1.49 23.48 16.89
N ILE A 223 0.81 24.28 16.07
CA ILE A 223 0.90 24.15 14.62
C ILE A 223 1.94 25.16 14.09
N VAL A 224 2.82 24.67 13.22
CA VAL A 224 3.79 25.47 12.46
C VAL A 224 3.55 25.18 10.98
N ALA A 225 3.53 26.19 10.10
CA ALA A 225 3.26 25.96 8.69
C ALA A 225 4.00 26.95 7.79
N THR A 226 4.29 26.52 6.55
CA THR A 226 4.78 27.42 5.49
C THR A 226 3.69 28.41 5.09
N LYS A 227 4.10 29.60 4.59
CA LYS A 227 3.22 30.75 4.34
C LYS A 227 1.88 30.40 3.69
N GLY A 228 1.87 29.62 2.60
CA GLY A 228 0.63 29.30 1.87
C GLY A 228 -0.30 28.38 2.65
N THR A 229 0.25 27.41 3.37
CA THR A 229 -0.51 26.48 4.23
C THR A 229 -1.01 27.22 5.48
N ALA A 230 -0.18 28.07 6.08
CA ALA A 230 -0.55 28.86 7.26
C ALA A 230 -1.75 29.78 7.00
N ILE A 231 -1.80 30.45 5.84
CA ILE A 231 -2.95 31.31 5.47
C ILE A 231 -4.26 30.51 5.47
N ALA A 232 -4.26 29.29 4.94
CA ALA A 232 -5.45 28.47 4.90
C ALA A 232 -5.89 28.02 6.32
N ILE A 233 -4.92 27.65 7.18
CA ILE A 233 -5.17 27.23 8.56
C ILE A 233 -5.69 28.41 9.40
N GLU A 234 -5.08 29.61 9.29
CA GLU A 234 -5.51 30.83 9.98
C GLU A 234 -6.94 31.26 9.59
N ALA A 235 -7.28 31.14 8.28
CA ALA A 235 -8.60 31.46 7.78
C ALA A 235 -9.69 30.58 8.41
N ALA A 236 -9.35 29.38 8.88
CA ALA A 236 -10.23 28.48 9.60
C ALA A 236 -10.22 28.70 11.13
N GLY A 237 -9.53 29.74 11.62
CA GLY A 237 -9.49 30.09 13.04
C GLY A 237 -8.54 29.24 13.89
N VAL A 238 -7.66 28.45 13.29
CA VAL A 238 -6.70 27.62 14.02
C VAL A 238 -5.40 28.41 14.25
N PRO A 239 -4.91 28.52 15.49
CA PRO A 239 -3.64 29.16 15.76
C PRO A 239 -2.47 28.45 15.06
N VAL A 240 -1.65 29.22 14.32
CA VAL A 240 -0.51 28.66 13.59
C VAL A 240 0.66 29.65 13.58
N LYS A 241 1.88 29.12 13.76
CA LYS A 241 3.12 29.88 13.59
C LYS A 241 3.61 29.74 12.16
N ARG A 242 3.89 30.85 11.51
CA ARG A 242 4.48 30.85 10.15
C ARG A 242 5.99 30.66 10.21
N VAL A 243 6.52 29.91 9.24
CA VAL A 243 7.95 29.75 8.94
C VAL A 243 8.23 30.14 7.50
#